data_6ed83eb00f09e50b05eed68899f0140e
#
_entry.id   6ed83eb00f09e50b05eed68899f0140e
#
_cell.length_a   1.000
_cell.length_b   1.000
_cell.length_c   1.000
_cell.angle_alpha   90.00
_cell.angle_beta   90.00
_cell.angle_gamma   90.00
#
_symmetry.space_group_name_H-M   'P 1'
#
loop_
_entity.id
_entity.type
_entity.pdbx_description
1 polymer ?
#
loop_
_entity_poly.entity_id
_entity_poly.type
_entity_poly.pdbx_seq_one_letter_code
_entity_poly.pdbx_strand_id
1 'polypeptide(L)'
;MILSNTFHLHLQPGEKLVKESGGIHKFMNWPKPILTDSGGYQVFSLAKLNNISDKGVEFKNPRDGSHVFLSPEKVMQIQMDLGSDVAMAFDHCPPHTANENDIEDSLQLSLIHI
;
A
#
# COMPACT_ATOMS: atom_id res chain seq x y z
N MET A 1 5.95 19.39 -1.88
CA MET A 1 5.77 17.93 -1.86
C MET A 1 4.29 17.60 -1.86
N ILE A 2 3.88 16.63 -2.66
CA ILE A 2 2.50 16.15 -2.69
C ILE A 2 2.45 14.69 -2.27
N LEU A 3 1.26 14.25 -1.86
CA LEU A 3 0.99 12.88 -1.44
C LEU A 3 0.26 12.14 -2.56
N SER A 4 0.69 10.92 -2.86
CA SER A 4 0.01 10.01 -3.78
C SER A 4 -0.38 8.73 -3.07
N ASN A 5 -1.50 8.15 -3.49
CA ASN A 5 -2.07 6.98 -2.84
C ASN A 5 -1.64 5.70 -3.56
N THR A 6 -0.81 4.91 -2.91
CA THR A 6 -0.29 3.65 -3.46
C THR A 6 -1.39 2.64 -3.76
N PHE A 7 -2.37 2.51 -2.89
CA PHE A 7 -3.46 1.55 -3.06
C PHE A 7 -4.25 1.82 -4.35
N HIS A 8 -4.67 3.06 -4.54
CA HIS A 8 -5.45 3.42 -5.73
C HIS A 8 -4.62 3.33 -7.01
N LEU A 9 -3.35 3.71 -6.97
CA LEU A 9 -2.47 3.62 -8.12
C LEU A 9 -2.16 2.17 -8.50
N HIS A 10 -2.06 1.28 -7.52
CA HIS A 10 -1.89 -0.15 -7.77
C HIS A 10 -3.10 -0.76 -8.48
N LEU A 11 -4.30 -0.36 -8.08
CA LEU A 11 -5.53 -0.85 -8.70
C LEU A 11 -5.72 -0.29 -10.12
N GLN A 12 -5.40 0.99 -10.31
CA GLN A 12 -5.55 1.65 -11.61
C GLN A 12 -4.76 2.97 -11.62
N PRO A 13 -3.87 3.19 -12.58
CA PRO A 13 -3.57 2.36 -13.78
C PRO A 13 -2.64 1.19 -13.53
N GLY A 14 -2.11 1.04 -12.34
CA GLY A 14 -1.10 0.05 -11.98
C GLY A 14 0.31 0.64 -12.02
N GLU A 15 1.15 0.22 -11.09
CA GLU A 15 2.53 0.70 -10.94
C GLU A 15 3.39 0.35 -12.15
N LYS A 16 3.07 -0.74 -12.84
CA LYS A 16 3.82 -1.17 -14.01
C LYS A 16 3.70 -0.18 -15.16
N LEU A 17 2.48 0.30 -15.41
CA LEU A 17 2.23 1.33 -16.42
C LEU A 17 2.93 2.63 -16.08
N VAL A 18 2.88 3.04 -14.83
CA VAL A 18 3.54 4.26 -14.36
C VAL A 18 5.05 4.15 -14.53
N LYS A 19 5.63 3.00 -14.20
CA LYS A 19 7.06 2.73 -14.40
C LYS A 19 7.45 2.83 -15.87
N GLU A 20 6.67 2.23 -16.76
CA GLU A 20 6.92 2.29 -18.19
C GLU A 20 6.79 3.70 -18.75
N SER A 21 6.00 4.55 -18.09
CA SER A 21 5.86 5.96 -18.45
C SER A 21 6.97 6.86 -17.91
N GLY A 22 7.97 6.29 -17.26
CA GLY A 22 9.11 7.01 -16.72
C GLY A 22 9.00 7.40 -15.25
N GLY A 23 8.05 6.81 -14.51
CA GLY A 23 7.82 7.07 -13.10
C GLY A 23 6.69 8.05 -12.85
N ILE A 24 6.28 8.17 -11.59
CA ILE A 24 5.12 8.97 -11.21
C ILE A 24 5.30 10.47 -11.50
N HIS A 25 6.52 10.97 -11.38
CA HIS A 25 6.80 12.40 -11.65
C HIS A 25 6.50 12.74 -13.10
N LYS A 26 6.96 11.94 -14.06
CA LYS A 26 6.66 12.12 -15.47
C LYS A 26 5.20 11.86 -15.78
N PHE A 27 4.62 10.82 -15.18
CA PHE A 27 3.22 10.46 -15.39
C PHE A 27 2.28 11.59 -14.98
N MET A 28 2.57 12.26 -13.85
CA MET A 28 1.78 13.39 -13.36
C MET A 28 2.23 14.74 -13.90
N ASN A 29 3.38 14.80 -14.55
CA ASN A 29 4.03 16.06 -14.94
C ASN A 29 4.30 16.95 -13.71
N TRP A 30 4.86 16.34 -12.65
CA TRP A 30 5.14 17.01 -11.38
C TRP A 30 6.62 16.81 -11.03
N PRO A 31 7.49 17.82 -11.25
CA PRO A 31 8.94 17.67 -11.06
C PRO A 31 9.40 17.81 -9.61
N LYS A 32 8.49 18.06 -8.69
CA LYS A 32 8.80 18.25 -7.26
C LYS A 32 8.66 16.95 -6.48
N PRO A 33 9.13 16.91 -5.21
CA PRO A 33 9.05 15.68 -4.42
C PRO A 33 7.62 15.14 -4.23
N ILE A 34 7.52 13.82 -4.26
CA ILE A 34 6.27 13.08 -4.08
C ILE A 34 6.48 12.05 -2.97
N LEU A 35 5.55 12.02 -2.01
CA LEU A 35 5.47 10.99 -0.98
C LEU A 35 4.34 10.03 -1.35
N THR A 36 4.62 8.72 -1.36
CA THR A 36 3.58 7.70 -1.50
C THR A 36 3.29 7.08 -0.15
N ASP A 37 2.01 6.89 0.15
CA ASP A 37 1.60 6.20 1.36
C ASP A 37 1.75 4.69 1.18
N SER A 38 1.52 3.94 2.28
CA SER A 38 1.62 2.48 2.24
C SER A 38 0.38 1.81 1.63
N GLY A 39 -0.74 2.52 1.55
CA GLY A 39 -2.02 1.95 1.17
C GLY A 39 -2.70 1.15 2.28
N GLY A 40 -2.07 1.02 3.43
CA GLY A 40 -2.59 0.21 4.53
C GLY A 40 -3.94 0.67 5.03
N TYR A 41 -4.12 1.96 5.22
CA TYR A 41 -5.40 2.50 5.69
C TYR A 41 -6.55 2.14 4.75
N GLN A 42 -6.36 2.30 3.44
CA GLN A 42 -7.40 2.01 2.44
C GLN A 42 -7.72 0.52 2.41
N VAL A 43 -6.72 -0.33 2.49
CA VAL A 43 -6.92 -1.78 2.53
C VAL A 43 -7.82 -2.17 3.70
N PHE A 44 -7.52 -1.67 4.89
CA PHE A 44 -8.26 -2.04 6.09
C PHE A 44 -9.61 -1.35 6.22
N SER A 45 -9.79 -0.16 5.65
CA SER A 45 -11.06 0.54 5.69
C SER A 45 -12.03 0.06 4.62
N LEU A 46 -11.54 -0.36 3.45
CA LEU A 46 -12.36 -0.79 2.34
C LEU A 46 -12.61 -2.30 2.30
N ALA A 47 -11.71 -3.08 2.84
CA ALA A 47 -11.82 -4.53 2.86
C ALA A 47 -12.56 -5.00 4.10
N LYS A 48 -13.81 -5.40 3.95
CA LYS A 48 -14.62 -5.94 5.06
C LYS A 48 -14.19 -7.34 5.49
N LEU A 49 -13.41 -8.03 4.66
CA LEU A 49 -12.92 -9.38 4.92
C LEU A 49 -11.40 -9.34 4.89
N ASN A 50 -10.85 -8.96 6.03
CA ASN A 50 -9.40 -8.86 6.18
C ASN A 50 -8.84 -10.18 6.64
N ASN A 51 -8.25 -10.93 5.73
CA ASN A 51 -7.37 -12.01 6.09
C ASN A 51 -5.98 -11.43 6.32
N ILE A 52 -5.81 -10.85 7.51
CA ILE A 52 -4.53 -10.29 7.92
C ILE A 52 -3.65 -11.42 8.41
N SER A 53 -2.46 -11.52 7.86
CA SER A 53 -1.42 -12.41 8.36
C SER A 53 -0.12 -11.63 8.51
N ASP A 54 0.88 -12.24 9.14
CA ASP A 54 2.22 -11.66 9.22
C ASP A 54 2.90 -11.57 7.85
N LYS A 55 2.35 -12.22 6.82
CA LYS A 55 2.84 -12.15 5.45
C LYS A 55 2.24 -11.00 4.65
N GLY A 56 1.02 -10.58 4.98
CA GLY A 56 0.34 -9.52 4.25
C GLY A 56 -1.17 -9.56 4.42
N VAL A 57 -1.86 -8.88 3.51
CA VAL A 57 -3.32 -8.74 3.53
C VAL A 57 -3.92 -9.14 2.20
N GLU A 58 -4.93 -10.00 2.23
CA GLU A 58 -5.70 -10.38 1.06
C GLU A 58 -7.05 -9.67 1.09
N PHE A 59 -7.46 -9.11 -0.05
CA PHE A 59 -8.76 -8.45 -0.16
C PHE A 59 -9.26 -8.53 -1.60
N LYS A 60 -10.54 -8.18 -1.80
CA LYS A 60 -11.12 -8.11 -3.13
C LYS A 60 -11.04 -6.71 -3.68
N ASN A 61 -10.65 -6.60 -4.95
CA ASN A 61 -10.66 -5.32 -5.65
C ASN A 61 -12.10 -4.78 -5.70
N PRO A 62 -12.36 -3.59 -5.15
CA PRO A 62 -13.72 -3.04 -5.12
C PRO A 62 -14.29 -2.72 -6.51
N ARG A 63 -13.46 -2.69 -7.56
CA ARG A 63 -13.92 -2.40 -8.91
C ARG A 63 -14.43 -3.63 -9.64
N ASP A 64 -13.69 -4.74 -9.58
CA ASP A 64 -13.99 -5.94 -10.39
C ASP A 64 -14.11 -7.22 -9.57
N GLY A 65 -13.88 -7.16 -8.26
CA GLY A 65 -13.96 -8.30 -7.38
C GLY A 65 -12.79 -9.27 -7.46
N SER A 66 -11.73 -8.96 -8.20
CA SER A 66 -10.55 -9.81 -8.27
C SER A 66 -9.82 -9.86 -6.93
N HIS A 67 -9.13 -10.97 -6.67
CA HIS A 67 -8.31 -11.11 -5.47
C HIS A 67 -7.02 -10.32 -5.59
N VAL A 68 -6.72 -9.52 -4.57
CA VAL A 68 -5.50 -8.75 -4.48
C VAL A 68 -4.82 -9.08 -3.16
N PHE A 69 -3.52 -9.35 -3.22
CA PHE A 69 -2.71 -9.60 -2.03
C PHE A 69 -1.63 -8.53 -1.92
N LEU A 70 -1.59 -7.84 -0.78
CA LEU A 70 -0.55 -6.86 -0.48
C LEU A 70 0.26 -7.33 0.71
N SER A 71 1.55 -7.50 0.48
CA SER A 71 2.54 -7.77 1.52
C SER A 71 3.41 -6.53 1.71
N PRO A 72 4.16 -6.43 2.82
CA PRO A 72 5.14 -5.36 2.98
C PRO A 72 6.12 -5.28 1.81
N GLU A 73 6.61 -6.42 1.33
CA GLU A 73 7.52 -6.49 0.19
C GLU A 73 6.85 -5.99 -1.09
N LYS A 74 5.60 -6.39 -1.33
CA LYS A 74 4.85 -5.97 -2.52
C LYS A 74 4.58 -4.48 -2.50
N VAL A 75 4.22 -3.92 -1.35
CA VAL A 75 3.96 -2.49 -1.19
C VAL A 75 5.23 -1.68 -1.46
N MET A 76 6.37 -2.13 -0.96
CA MET A 76 7.65 -1.47 -1.23
C MET A 76 8.01 -1.53 -2.71
N GLN A 77 7.79 -2.69 -3.35
CA GLN A 77 8.02 -2.83 -4.78
C GLN A 77 7.15 -1.86 -5.58
N ILE A 78 5.87 -1.74 -5.24
CA ILE A 78 4.94 -0.81 -5.90
C ILE A 78 5.46 0.62 -5.79
N GLN A 79 5.86 1.05 -4.59
CA GLN A 79 6.36 2.41 -4.38
C GLN A 79 7.67 2.66 -5.12
N MET A 80 8.54 1.65 -5.21
CA MET A 80 9.77 1.74 -6.01
C MET A 80 9.46 1.86 -7.50
N ASP A 81 8.49 1.11 -8.00
CA ASP A 81 8.06 1.18 -9.40
C ASP A 81 7.43 2.53 -9.73
N LEU A 82 6.69 3.11 -8.78
CA LEU A 82 6.18 4.47 -8.92
C LEU A 82 7.29 5.51 -8.93
N GLY A 83 8.39 5.24 -8.24
CA GLY A 83 9.54 6.14 -8.17
C GLY A 83 9.34 7.33 -7.26
N SER A 84 8.61 7.15 -6.15
CA SER A 84 8.39 8.22 -5.18
C SER A 84 9.69 8.58 -4.45
N ASP A 85 9.79 9.82 -3.99
CA ASP A 85 10.93 10.29 -3.22
C ASP A 85 10.91 9.77 -1.78
N VAL A 86 9.70 9.64 -1.21
CA VAL A 86 9.49 9.10 0.13
C VAL A 86 8.45 7.99 0.04
N ALA A 87 8.81 6.81 0.52
CA ALA A 87 7.94 5.64 0.59
C ALA A 87 7.63 5.31 2.05
N MET A 88 6.36 5.03 2.33
CA MET A 88 5.92 4.69 3.68
C MET A 88 5.87 3.19 3.89
N ALA A 89 6.24 2.74 5.10
CA ALA A 89 6.14 1.34 5.48
C ALA A 89 4.67 0.89 5.54
N PHE A 90 4.43 -0.34 5.09
CA PHE A 90 3.09 -0.93 5.15
C PHE A 90 2.74 -1.28 6.59
N ASP A 91 1.62 -0.77 7.07
CA ASP A 91 1.20 -0.98 8.45
C ASP A 91 -0.30 -1.25 8.52
N HIS A 92 -0.70 -1.89 9.61
CA HIS A 92 -2.08 -2.02 10.02
C HIS A 92 -2.27 -1.27 11.34
N CYS A 93 -3.11 -0.25 11.33
CA CYS A 93 -3.46 0.48 12.53
C CYS A 93 -4.72 -0.16 13.14
N PRO A 94 -4.60 -0.99 14.19
CA PRO A 94 -5.76 -1.64 14.79
C PRO A 94 -6.62 -0.61 15.54
N PRO A 95 -7.95 -0.87 15.68
CA PRO A 95 -8.80 0.01 16.46
C PRO A 95 -8.39 -0.03 17.94
N HIS A 96 -8.71 1.02 18.68
CA HIS A 96 -8.39 1.08 20.11
C HIS A 96 -9.05 -0.03 20.93
N THR A 97 -10.10 -0.68 20.39
CA THR A 97 -10.77 -1.82 20.99
C THR A 97 -10.13 -3.17 20.63
N ALA A 98 -9.06 -3.17 19.81
CA ALA A 98 -8.39 -4.38 19.40
C ALA A 98 -7.76 -5.08 20.61
N ASN A 99 -7.70 -6.42 20.55
CA ASN A 99 -7.05 -7.20 21.60
C ASN A 99 -5.51 -7.18 21.40
N GLU A 100 -4.81 -7.73 22.38
CA GLU A 100 -3.34 -7.76 22.38
C GLU A 100 -2.75 -8.52 21.19
N ASN A 101 -3.41 -9.59 20.75
CA ASN A 101 -2.95 -10.38 19.60
C ASN A 101 -3.04 -9.56 18.30
N ASP A 102 -4.10 -8.79 18.11
CA ASP A 102 -4.24 -7.93 16.93
C ASP A 102 -3.14 -6.87 16.87
N ILE A 103 -2.78 -6.30 18.02
CA ILE A 103 -1.72 -5.30 18.13
C ILE A 103 -0.37 -5.93 17.79
N GLU A 104 -0.11 -7.12 18.29
CA GLU A 104 1.14 -7.85 18.05
C GLU A 104 1.26 -8.21 16.56
N ASP A 105 0.20 -8.73 15.94
CA ASP A 105 0.17 -9.06 14.52
C ASP A 105 0.43 -7.82 13.65
N SER A 106 -0.15 -6.68 14.03
CA SER A 106 0.06 -5.42 13.33
C SER A 106 1.51 -4.96 13.43
N LEU A 107 2.12 -5.12 14.59
CA LEU A 107 3.52 -4.77 14.82
C LEU A 107 4.45 -5.65 13.97
N GLN A 108 4.21 -6.96 13.93
CA GLN A 108 5.00 -7.90 13.13
C GLN A 108 4.92 -7.55 11.65
N LEU A 109 3.74 -7.20 11.15
CA LEU A 109 3.55 -6.81 9.76
C LEU A 109 4.40 -5.59 9.40
N SER A 110 4.43 -4.59 10.27
CA SER A 110 5.23 -3.37 10.05
C SER A 110 6.73 -3.64 10.15
N LEU A 111 7.15 -4.53 11.07
CA LEU A 111 8.56 -4.83 11.31
C LEU A 111 9.24 -5.58 10.16
N ILE A 112 8.48 -6.19 9.25
CA ILE A 112 9.03 -6.88 8.07
C ILE A 112 9.88 -5.93 7.22
N HIS A 113 9.59 -4.62 7.25
CA HIS A 113 10.35 -3.61 6.50
C HIS A 113 11.76 -3.37 7.05
N ILE A 114 12.01 -3.79 8.26
CA ILE A 114 13.32 -3.64 8.89
C ILE A 114 14.19 -4.84 8.52
#